data_520984ef22388f479bf6f7c4d084e7af
#
_entry.id   520984ef22388f479bf6f7c4d084e7af
#
_cell.length_a   1.000
_cell.length_b   1.000
_cell.length_c   1.000
_cell.angle_alpha   90.00
_cell.angle_beta   90.00
_cell.angle_gamma   90.00
#
_symmetry.space_group_name_H-M   'P 1'
#
loop_
_entity.id
_entity.type
_entity.pdbx_description
1 polymer ?
#
loop_
_entity_poly.entity_id
_entity_poly.type
_entity_poly.pdbx_seq_one_letter_code
_entity_poly.pdbx_strand_id
1 'polypeptide(L)'
;MTEIMEAETLKQEKLWNANYNRAMVANFTMYFAFYLLTPLLPIYLSESFHATKDMIGFVLFGYTIAALVIRPFSGFMIDSFNRKKVLLVCLTVNALFFASYLMAASLLLFAIVRTLHGAPFGASTVSNNTVAIDVLPSSRRNEGIGYYGLSNNLASAIAPTAGVFIYHYTHNFHVLFWLAFLVALLGLVVNMRIQIPQKEIVKNKQPISLDRFFLTRGWLIGLNVVCFGFCWGLMSNYLAIYGKERLGITGGTGAYFALLSVGLILSRLQGSKSLRDGRLTHNAAEGVILSSIGYTLFIASPTMPAYYASAFLIGLGNGHMWPAFMNMIIGVAHHYEQGTATSTILTMWDLGQGIGILLGGVFAEHFGYASAFWAMAAMQIFGTVLFFVATKGFFLRRRLVQQ
;
A
#
# COMPACT_ATOMS: atom_id res chain seq x y z
N MET A 1 17.90 20.33 39.17
CA MET A 1 17.54 21.43 38.23
C MET A 1 17.69 20.97 36.76
N THR A 2 18.71 20.25 36.40
CA THR A 2 18.93 19.67 35.06
C THR A 2 17.92 18.60 34.70
N GLU A 3 17.55 17.69 35.62
CA GLU A 3 16.51 16.66 35.39
C GLU A 3 15.08 17.23 35.25
N ILE A 4 14.80 18.36 35.93
CA ILE A 4 13.50 19.06 35.79
C ILE A 4 13.44 19.79 34.47
N MET A 5 14.56 20.34 33.98
CA MET A 5 14.65 20.96 32.65
C MET A 5 14.62 19.91 31.52
N GLU A 6 15.20 18.71 31.69
CA GLU A 6 15.03 17.60 30.77
C GLU A 6 13.60 17.05 30.76
N ALA A 7 12.95 16.95 31.92
CA ALA A 7 11.54 16.57 32.02
C ALA A 7 10.59 17.66 31.46
N GLU A 8 10.95 18.95 31.51
CA GLU A 8 10.18 20.02 30.89
C GLU A 8 10.42 20.16 29.38
N THR A 9 11.57 19.77 28.85
CA THR A 9 11.84 19.66 27.40
C THR A 9 11.22 18.42 26.78
N LEU A 10 10.88 17.38 27.52
CA LEU A 10 9.98 16.29 27.14
C LEU A 10 8.51 16.76 27.04
N LYS A 11 8.24 18.03 27.31
CA LYS A 11 6.94 18.67 27.17
C LYS A 11 6.52 18.67 25.70
N GLN A 12 5.81 17.58 25.32
CA GLN A 12 4.91 17.54 24.16
C GLN A 12 5.49 18.05 22.84
N GLU A 13 6.47 17.33 22.32
CA GLU A 13 6.75 17.43 20.89
C GLU A 13 5.44 17.16 20.14
N LYS A 14 4.94 18.16 19.42
CA LYS A 14 3.66 18.07 18.71
C LYS A 14 3.80 17.04 17.57
N LEU A 15 2.96 15.99 17.60
CA LEU A 15 2.88 15.03 16.50
C LEU A 15 2.66 15.75 15.16
N TRP A 16 1.70 16.66 15.13
CA TRP A 16 1.30 17.44 13.96
C TRP A 16 2.23 18.66 13.74
N ASN A 17 3.51 18.38 13.51
CA ASN A 17 4.46 19.42 13.11
C ASN A 17 4.37 19.68 11.58
N ALA A 18 4.90 20.83 11.14
CA ALA A 18 4.80 21.26 9.75
C ALA A 18 5.42 20.27 8.75
N ASN A 19 6.54 19.63 9.10
CA ASN A 19 7.21 18.67 8.23
C ASN A 19 6.43 17.35 8.13
N TYR A 20 5.87 16.88 9.25
CA TYR A 20 5.02 15.69 9.26
C TYR A 20 3.72 15.92 8.47
N ASN A 21 3.07 17.08 8.64
CA ASN A 21 1.88 17.43 7.86
C ASN A 21 2.18 17.46 6.35
N ARG A 22 3.35 18.03 5.96
CA ARG A 22 3.80 18.01 4.57
C ARG A 22 4.05 16.57 4.08
N ALA A 23 4.66 15.70 4.90
CA ALA A 23 4.86 14.30 4.56
C ALA A 23 3.53 13.56 4.37
N MET A 24 2.51 13.84 5.20
CA MET A 24 1.15 13.32 5.06
C MET A 24 0.51 13.74 3.72
N VAL A 25 0.58 15.03 3.38
CA VAL A 25 0.03 15.56 2.11
C VAL A 25 0.78 14.98 0.91
N ALA A 26 2.11 14.90 0.98
CA ALA A 26 2.93 14.33 -0.08
C ALA A 26 2.62 12.85 -0.31
N ASN A 27 2.41 12.09 0.75
CA ASN A 27 2.00 10.68 0.65
C ASN A 27 0.59 10.54 0.06
N PHE A 28 -0.34 11.37 0.52
CA PHE A 28 -1.69 11.42 -0.03
C PHE A 28 -1.67 11.67 -1.54
N THR A 29 -0.98 12.70 -2.01
CA THR A 29 -0.93 13.07 -3.43
C THR A 29 -0.26 11.99 -4.28
N MET A 30 0.81 11.35 -3.79
CA MET A 30 1.47 10.25 -4.49
C MET A 30 0.51 9.07 -4.70
N TYR A 31 -0.18 8.64 -3.65
CA TYR A 31 -1.15 7.55 -3.74
C TYR A 31 -2.44 7.96 -4.46
N PHE A 32 -2.85 9.21 -4.36
CA PHE A 32 -4.00 9.72 -5.11
C PHE A 32 -3.76 9.62 -6.62
N ALA A 33 -2.60 10.07 -7.11
CA ALA A 33 -2.23 9.94 -8.51
C ALA A 33 -2.23 8.47 -8.98
N PHE A 34 -1.76 7.55 -8.14
CA PHE A 34 -1.76 6.12 -8.43
C PHE A 34 -3.18 5.54 -8.47
N TYR A 35 -3.98 5.75 -7.43
CA TYR A 35 -5.33 5.18 -7.32
C TYR A 35 -6.35 5.83 -8.27
N LEU A 36 -6.09 7.06 -8.74
CA LEU A 36 -6.90 7.73 -9.75
C LEU A 36 -7.00 6.89 -11.03
N LEU A 37 -5.91 6.24 -11.42
CA LEU A 37 -5.81 5.48 -12.64
C LEU A 37 -6.09 3.99 -12.45
N THR A 38 -5.77 3.42 -11.31
CA THR A 38 -5.76 1.97 -11.06
C THR A 38 -7.04 1.26 -11.53
N PRO A 39 -8.27 1.68 -11.17
CA PRO A 39 -9.50 0.98 -11.58
C PRO A 39 -9.86 1.22 -13.03
N LEU A 40 -9.29 2.24 -13.68
CA LEU A 40 -9.59 2.64 -15.05
C LEU A 40 -8.62 2.06 -16.07
N LEU A 41 -7.42 1.65 -15.65
CA LEU A 41 -6.43 1.06 -16.54
C LEU A 41 -6.92 -0.22 -17.25
N PRO A 42 -7.61 -1.17 -16.61
CA PRO A 42 -8.20 -2.31 -17.31
C PRO A 42 -9.18 -1.86 -18.41
N ILE A 43 -10.00 -0.86 -18.13
CA ILE A 43 -10.97 -0.30 -19.09
C ILE A 43 -10.22 0.37 -20.24
N TYR A 44 -9.22 1.19 -19.94
CA TYR A 44 -8.37 1.84 -20.95
C TYR A 44 -7.70 0.82 -21.89
N LEU A 45 -7.11 -0.24 -21.34
CA LEU A 45 -6.44 -1.27 -22.11
C LEU A 45 -7.42 -2.04 -23.01
N SER A 46 -8.63 -2.32 -22.51
CA SER A 46 -9.68 -2.98 -23.26
C SER A 46 -10.25 -2.08 -24.37
N GLU A 47 -10.55 -0.82 -24.09
CA GLU A 47 -11.20 0.09 -25.05
C GLU A 47 -10.22 0.64 -26.09
N SER A 48 -8.99 1.03 -25.67
CA SER A 48 -8.02 1.67 -26.55
C SER A 48 -7.17 0.70 -27.35
N PHE A 49 -6.89 -0.50 -26.81
CA PHE A 49 -5.99 -1.49 -27.44
C PHE A 49 -6.66 -2.85 -27.70
N HIS A 50 -7.94 -3.02 -27.39
CA HIS A 50 -8.67 -4.29 -27.50
C HIS A 50 -7.96 -5.46 -26.80
N ALA A 51 -7.30 -5.16 -25.66
CA ALA A 51 -6.55 -6.14 -24.91
C ALA A 51 -7.48 -7.17 -24.24
N THR A 52 -7.11 -8.45 -24.30
CA THR A 52 -7.78 -9.54 -23.58
C THR A 52 -7.55 -9.45 -22.08
N LYS A 53 -8.34 -10.13 -21.26
CA LYS A 53 -8.26 -10.04 -19.78
C LYS A 53 -6.92 -10.51 -19.24
N ASP A 54 -6.34 -11.54 -19.85
CA ASP A 54 -5.01 -12.04 -19.53
C ASP A 54 -3.91 -11.03 -19.89
N MET A 55 -3.98 -10.39 -21.08
CA MET A 55 -3.07 -9.33 -21.49
C MET A 55 -3.13 -8.14 -20.52
N ILE A 56 -4.33 -7.74 -20.08
CA ILE A 56 -4.53 -6.70 -19.06
C ILE A 56 -3.81 -7.11 -17.77
N GLY A 57 -3.99 -8.35 -17.32
CA GLY A 57 -3.33 -8.90 -16.15
C GLY A 57 -1.80 -8.83 -16.25
N PHE A 58 -1.22 -9.23 -17.40
CA PHE A 58 0.23 -9.18 -17.64
C PHE A 58 0.77 -7.75 -17.64
N VAL A 59 0.09 -6.81 -18.30
CA VAL A 59 0.49 -5.39 -18.36
C VAL A 59 0.51 -4.77 -16.95
N LEU A 60 -0.53 -5.03 -16.16
CA LEU A 60 -0.64 -4.49 -14.80
C LEU A 60 0.34 -5.18 -13.84
N PHE A 61 0.59 -6.47 -14.01
CA PHE A 61 1.57 -7.23 -13.23
C PHE A 61 2.99 -6.74 -13.44
N GLY A 62 3.37 -6.35 -14.68
CA GLY A 62 4.69 -5.79 -14.98
C GLY A 62 5.08 -4.63 -14.06
N TYR A 63 4.14 -3.73 -13.77
CA TYR A 63 4.33 -2.63 -12.82
C TYR A 63 4.72 -3.13 -11.42
N THR A 64 4.03 -4.14 -10.93
CA THR A 64 4.28 -4.71 -9.61
C THR A 64 5.64 -5.42 -9.55
N ILE A 65 6.05 -6.11 -10.62
CA ILE A 65 7.38 -6.73 -10.71
C ILE A 65 8.48 -5.68 -10.62
N ALA A 66 8.38 -4.58 -11.37
CA ALA A 66 9.38 -3.54 -11.33
C ALA A 66 9.46 -2.86 -9.94
N ALA A 67 8.31 -2.62 -9.31
CA ALA A 67 8.26 -2.11 -7.94
C ALA A 67 8.90 -3.10 -6.94
N LEU A 68 8.60 -4.39 -7.08
CA LEU A 68 9.14 -5.47 -6.27
C LEU A 68 10.68 -5.53 -6.34
N VAL A 69 11.21 -5.50 -7.56
CA VAL A 69 12.66 -5.61 -7.81
C VAL A 69 13.42 -4.41 -7.23
N ILE A 70 12.88 -3.18 -7.36
CA ILE A 70 13.59 -1.97 -6.92
C ILE A 70 13.54 -1.76 -5.39
N ARG A 71 12.53 -2.25 -4.68
CA ARG A 71 12.34 -1.97 -3.24
C ARG A 71 13.51 -2.36 -2.36
N PRO A 72 14.13 -3.54 -2.46
CA PRO A 72 15.31 -3.90 -1.69
C PRO A 72 16.47 -2.92 -1.90
N PHE A 73 16.67 -2.49 -3.15
CA PHE A 73 17.72 -1.51 -3.49
C PHE A 73 17.37 -0.11 -2.98
N SER A 74 16.10 0.25 -2.93
CA SER A 74 15.64 1.57 -2.46
C SER A 74 15.98 1.80 -1.00
N GLY A 75 15.83 0.79 -0.14
CA GLY A 75 16.24 0.86 1.26
C GLY A 75 17.73 1.14 1.39
N PHE A 76 18.55 0.41 0.63
CA PHE A 76 19.99 0.63 0.58
C PHE A 76 20.37 2.05 0.07
N MET A 77 19.71 2.51 -0.99
CA MET A 77 19.96 3.85 -1.55
C MET A 77 19.65 4.96 -0.53
N ILE A 78 18.55 4.85 0.22
CA ILE A 78 18.13 5.83 1.22
C ILE A 78 19.08 5.86 2.41
N ASP A 79 19.63 4.71 2.81
CA ASP A 79 20.55 4.61 3.93
C ASP A 79 21.98 4.99 3.53
N SER A 80 22.36 4.87 2.23
CA SER A 80 23.72 5.13 1.72
C SER A 80 23.91 6.52 1.13
N PHE A 81 22.81 7.19 0.70
CA PHE A 81 22.87 8.49 0.06
C PHE A 81 22.04 9.54 0.82
N ASN A 82 22.09 10.79 0.35
CA ASN A 82 21.27 11.86 0.91
C ASN A 82 19.79 11.57 0.67
N ARG A 83 19.06 11.24 1.73
CA ARG A 83 17.65 10.83 1.72
C ARG A 83 16.73 11.77 0.95
N LYS A 84 16.93 13.09 1.13
CA LYS A 84 16.12 14.08 0.43
C LYS A 84 16.36 14.06 -1.08
N LYS A 85 17.63 13.95 -1.51
CA LYS A 85 17.96 13.88 -2.94
C LYS A 85 17.40 12.63 -3.57
N VAL A 86 17.55 11.46 -2.93
CA VAL A 86 16.98 10.19 -3.40
C VAL A 86 15.46 10.31 -3.56
N LEU A 87 14.76 10.81 -2.52
CA LEU A 87 13.32 11.00 -2.56
C LEU A 87 12.88 11.89 -3.73
N LEU A 88 13.50 13.06 -3.89
CA LEU A 88 13.11 14.01 -4.94
C LEU A 88 13.37 13.45 -6.35
N VAL A 89 14.48 12.75 -6.57
CA VAL A 89 14.76 12.09 -7.85
C VAL A 89 13.71 11.01 -8.14
N CYS A 90 13.41 10.14 -7.18
CA CYS A 90 12.40 9.09 -7.36
C CYS A 90 11.01 9.68 -7.68
N LEU A 91 10.59 10.72 -6.96
CA LEU A 91 9.31 11.39 -7.19
C LEU A 91 9.25 12.11 -8.54
N THR A 92 10.35 12.75 -8.97
CA THR A 92 10.43 13.40 -10.28
C THR A 92 10.25 12.37 -11.39
N VAL A 93 11.00 11.27 -11.34
CA VAL A 93 10.89 10.20 -12.33
C VAL A 93 9.50 9.57 -12.30
N ASN A 94 8.93 9.31 -11.11
CA ASN A 94 7.56 8.81 -10.95
C ASN A 94 6.52 9.75 -11.58
N ALA A 95 6.64 11.07 -11.40
CA ALA A 95 5.74 12.03 -12.04
C ALA A 95 5.87 12.00 -13.56
N LEU A 96 7.08 11.97 -14.11
CA LEU A 96 7.31 11.93 -15.56
C LEU A 96 6.69 10.70 -16.22
N PHE A 97 6.66 9.55 -15.53
CA PHE A 97 5.98 8.36 -16.05
C PHE A 97 4.47 8.52 -16.22
N PHE A 98 3.79 9.33 -15.39
CA PHE A 98 2.36 9.63 -15.65
C PHE A 98 2.17 10.39 -16.96
N ALA A 99 3.06 11.34 -17.28
CA ALA A 99 3.03 12.04 -18.55
C ALA A 99 3.38 11.12 -19.73
N SER A 100 4.27 10.14 -19.55
CA SER A 100 4.68 9.23 -20.62
C SER A 100 3.55 8.29 -21.12
N TYR A 101 2.49 8.07 -20.32
CA TYR A 101 1.31 7.34 -20.77
C TYR A 101 0.61 8.01 -21.98
N LEU A 102 0.71 9.34 -22.10
CA LEU A 102 0.17 10.09 -23.22
C LEU A 102 0.85 9.76 -24.56
N MET A 103 2.09 9.24 -24.50
CA MET A 103 2.89 8.90 -25.69
C MET A 103 2.76 7.43 -26.08
N ALA A 104 2.03 6.63 -25.32
CA ALA A 104 1.91 5.19 -25.54
C ALA A 104 0.91 4.87 -26.67
N ALA A 105 1.39 4.85 -27.90
CA ALA A 105 0.59 4.62 -29.11
C ALA A 105 0.26 3.12 -29.37
N SER A 106 0.81 2.18 -28.59
CA SER A 106 0.54 0.75 -28.74
C SER A 106 0.48 0.05 -27.39
N LEU A 107 -0.19 -1.11 -27.35
CA LEU A 107 -0.25 -1.95 -26.13
C LEU A 107 1.14 -2.33 -25.61
N LEU A 108 2.06 -2.70 -26.51
CA LEU A 108 3.42 -3.05 -26.14
C LEU A 108 4.17 -1.86 -25.52
N LEU A 109 4.07 -0.68 -26.15
CA LEU A 109 4.72 0.53 -25.61
C LEU A 109 4.12 0.90 -24.25
N PHE A 110 2.79 0.83 -24.11
CA PHE A 110 2.12 1.05 -22.84
C PHE A 110 2.60 0.05 -21.77
N ALA A 111 2.70 -1.23 -22.11
CA ALA A 111 3.19 -2.28 -21.21
C ALA A 111 4.62 -2.00 -20.72
N ILE A 112 5.51 -1.58 -21.62
CA ILE A 112 6.90 -1.21 -21.29
C ILE A 112 6.90 0.00 -20.35
N VAL A 113 6.22 1.08 -20.70
CA VAL A 113 6.15 2.30 -19.90
C VAL A 113 5.53 2.01 -18.53
N ARG A 114 4.45 1.23 -18.49
CA ARG A 114 3.77 0.85 -17.24
C ARG A 114 4.69 0.01 -16.35
N THR A 115 5.38 -0.96 -16.91
CA THR A 115 6.33 -1.79 -16.18
C THR A 115 7.45 -0.94 -15.58
N LEU A 116 8.11 -0.12 -16.39
CA LEU A 116 9.19 0.75 -15.93
C LEU A 116 8.73 1.76 -14.87
N HIS A 117 7.49 2.26 -14.95
CA HIS A 117 6.92 3.16 -13.93
C HIS A 117 6.86 2.52 -12.54
N GLY A 118 6.73 1.20 -12.44
CA GLY A 118 6.72 0.50 -11.14
C GLY A 118 7.97 0.74 -10.31
N ALA A 119 9.14 0.87 -10.96
CA ALA A 119 10.41 1.07 -10.25
C ALA A 119 10.48 2.42 -9.49
N PRO A 120 10.29 3.60 -10.10
CA PRO A 120 10.29 4.86 -9.37
C PRO A 120 9.15 4.97 -8.36
N PHE A 121 8.00 4.35 -8.59
CA PHE A 121 6.94 4.30 -7.60
C PHE A 121 7.36 3.48 -6.37
N GLY A 122 7.89 2.27 -6.56
CA GLY A 122 8.39 1.43 -5.47
C GLY A 122 9.45 2.16 -4.63
N ALA A 123 10.42 2.80 -5.29
CA ALA A 123 11.45 3.60 -4.63
C ALA A 123 10.87 4.82 -3.90
N SER A 124 9.89 5.51 -4.49
CA SER A 124 9.22 6.67 -3.85
C SER A 124 8.45 6.28 -2.60
N THR A 125 7.78 5.13 -2.59
CA THR A 125 7.04 4.66 -1.41
C THR A 125 7.96 4.37 -0.23
N VAL A 126 9.10 3.71 -0.46
CA VAL A 126 10.11 3.46 0.58
C VAL A 126 10.72 4.78 1.08
N SER A 127 11.07 5.68 0.16
CA SER A 127 11.66 6.98 0.49
C SER A 127 10.71 7.87 1.29
N ASN A 128 9.44 7.97 0.89
CA ASN A 128 8.43 8.74 1.60
C ASN A 128 8.18 8.21 3.02
N ASN A 129 8.08 6.88 3.18
CA ASN A 129 7.92 6.26 4.49
C ASN A 129 9.10 6.57 5.40
N THR A 130 10.34 6.45 4.89
CA THR A 130 11.54 6.73 5.67
C THR A 130 11.61 8.20 6.10
N VAL A 131 11.31 9.12 5.18
CA VAL A 131 11.27 10.56 5.49
C VAL A 131 10.17 10.90 6.49
N ALA A 132 9.01 10.28 6.38
CA ALA A 132 7.93 10.47 7.36
C ALA A 132 8.36 10.03 8.78
N ILE A 133 9.07 8.91 8.89
CA ILE A 133 9.62 8.42 10.17
C ILE A 133 10.68 9.38 10.72
N ASP A 134 11.51 9.96 9.87
CA ASP A 134 12.58 10.88 10.29
C ASP A 134 12.06 12.23 10.83
N VAL A 135 10.91 12.68 10.36
CA VAL A 135 10.30 13.94 10.81
C VAL A 135 9.34 13.77 11.99
N LEU A 136 9.09 12.53 12.40
CA LEU A 136 8.28 12.21 13.57
C LEU A 136 9.08 12.32 14.86
N PRO A 137 8.49 12.91 15.93
CA PRO A 137 9.05 12.84 17.27
C PRO A 137 9.25 11.39 17.72
N SER A 138 10.39 11.09 18.33
CA SER A 138 10.72 9.74 18.80
C SER A 138 9.68 9.19 19.78
N SER A 139 9.18 10.03 20.68
CA SER A 139 8.17 9.71 21.70
C SER A 139 6.79 9.35 21.11
N ARG A 140 6.47 9.81 19.88
CA ARG A 140 5.16 9.60 19.24
C ARG A 140 5.24 8.87 17.89
N ARG A 141 6.38 8.24 17.61
CA ARG A 141 6.65 7.61 16.30
C ARG A 141 5.62 6.54 15.94
N ASN A 142 5.29 5.64 16.86
CA ASN A 142 4.33 4.56 16.59
C ASN A 142 2.93 5.09 16.26
N GLU A 143 2.49 6.11 16.96
CA GLU A 143 1.23 6.81 16.71
C GLU A 143 1.27 7.51 15.34
N GLY A 144 2.36 8.23 15.06
CA GLY A 144 2.55 8.93 13.80
C GLY A 144 2.59 8.00 12.58
N ILE A 145 3.25 6.84 12.67
CA ILE A 145 3.22 5.83 11.61
C ILE A 145 1.79 5.36 11.32
N GLY A 146 0.98 5.19 12.37
CA GLY A 146 -0.43 4.85 12.23
C GLY A 146 -1.23 5.90 11.44
N TYR A 147 -1.08 7.18 11.81
CA TYR A 147 -1.75 8.28 11.08
C TYR A 147 -1.20 8.46 9.67
N TYR A 148 0.11 8.24 9.45
CA TYR A 148 0.69 8.31 8.11
C TYR A 148 0.01 7.35 7.13
N GLY A 149 -0.32 6.14 7.57
CA GLY A 149 -1.09 5.19 6.78
C GLY A 149 -2.50 5.67 6.42
N LEU A 150 -3.13 6.56 7.22
CA LEU A 150 -4.44 7.12 6.88
C LEU A 150 -4.41 7.99 5.62
N SER A 151 -3.30 8.68 5.32
CA SER A 151 -3.18 9.48 4.10
C SER A 151 -3.28 8.62 2.83
N ASN A 152 -2.66 7.43 2.84
CA ASN A 152 -2.82 6.44 1.76
C ASN A 152 -4.27 5.92 1.69
N ASN A 153 -4.86 5.55 2.84
CA ASN A 153 -6.23 5.06 2.89
C ASN A 153 -7.23 6.10 2.35
N LEU A 154 -7.06 7.37 2.71
CA LEU A 154 -7.89 8.46 2.21
C LEU A 154 -7.73 8.65 0.69
N ALA A 155 -6.50 8.54 0.19
CA ALA A 155 -6.25 8.57 -1.26
C ALA A 155 -6.95 7.41 -1.97
N SER A 156 -6.85 6.18 -1.43
CA SER A 156 -7.50 4.99 -2.01
C SER A 156 -9.03 5.06 -2.00
N ALA A 157 -9.61 5.84 -1.08
CA ALA A 157 -11.04 6.07 -1.01
C ALA A 157 -11.54 7.06 -2.06
N ILE A 158 -10.84 8.19 -2.17
CA ILE A 158 -11.33 9.34 -2.94
C ILE A 158 -10.91 9.22 -4.41
N ALA A 159 -9.67 8.80 -4.68
CA ALA A 159 -9.10 8.85 -6.02
C ALA A 159 -9.82 7.95 -7.03
N PRO A 160 -10.19 6.68 -6.73
CA PRO A 160 -10.95 5.85 -7.65
C PRO A 160 -12.28 6.48 -8.07
N THR A 161 -13.01 7.04 -7.09
CA THR A 161 -14.28 7.73 -7.33
C THR A 161 -14.09 8.94 -8.21
N ALA A 162 -13.10 9.78 -7.89
CA ALA A 162 -12.77 10.95 -8.71
C ALA A 162 -12.39 10.56 -10.13
N GLY A 163 -11.57 9.50 -10.29
CA GLY A 163 -11.17 9.00 -11.60
C GLY A 163 -12.35 8.54 -12.46
N VAL A 164 -13.22 7.70 -11.89
CA VAL A 164 -14.41 7.19 -12.58
C VAL A 164 -15.37 8.34 -12.95
N PHE A 165 -15.59 9.28 -12.02
CA PHE A 165 -16.44 10.45 -12.25
C PHE A 165 -15.90 11.31 -13.40
N ILE A 166 -14.60 11.64 -13.39
CA ILE A 166 -13.96 12.43 -14.44
C ILE A 166 -14.03 11.70 -15.79
N TYR A 167 -13.78 10.40 -15.81
CA TYR A 167 -13.90 9.59 -17.03
C TYR A 167 -15.32 9.58 -17.57
N HIS A 168 -16.33 9.43 -16.71
CA HIS A 168 -17.74 9.45 -17.11
C HIS A 168 -18.16 10.77 -17.75
N TYR A 169 -17.60 11.90 -17.30
CA TYR A 169 -17.90 13.22 -17.86
C TYR A 169 -17.11 13.55 -19.11
N THR A 170 -15.85 13.15 -19.18
CA THR A 170 -14.95 13.57 -20.25
C THR A 170 -14.83 12.54 -21.37
N HIS A 171 -15.09 11.26 -21.08
CA HIS A 171 -14.81 10.11 -21.95
C HIS A 171 -13.39 10.13 -22.53
N ASN A 172 -12.44 10.70 -21.77
CA ASN A 172 -11.08 10.95 -22.25
C ASN A 172 -10.03 10.57 -21.18
N PHE A 173 -9.29 9.49 -21.43
CA PHE A 173 -8.22 9.03 -20.54
C PHE A 173 -7.03 10.00 -20.47
N HIS A 174 -6.78 10.82 -21.51
CA HIS A 174 -5.69 11.79 -21.48
C HIS A 174 -5.87 12.82 -20.36
N VAL A 175 -7.12 13.23 -20.08
CA VAL A 175 -7.42 14.12 -18.95
C VAL A 175 -6.98 13.51 -17.62
N LEU A 176 -7.20 12.22 -17.45
CA LEU A 176 -6.80 11.48 -16.23
C LEU A 176 -5.28 11.35 -16.10
N PHE A 177 -4.57 11.08 -17.21
CA PHE A 177 -3.10 11.01 -17.20
C PHE A 177 -2.49 12.38 -16.87
N TRP A 178 -3.01 13.46 -17.45
CA TRP A 178 -2.59 14.82 -17.10
C TRP A 178 -2.88 15.16 -15.64
N LEU A 179 -4.05 14.81 -15.13
CA LEU A 179 -4.41 15.06 -13.74
C LEU A 179 -3.49 14.28 -12.78
N ALA A 180 -3.23 13.00 -13.07
CA ALA A 180 -2.31 12.20 -12.28
C ALA A 180 -0.89 12.80 -12.27
N PHE A 181 -0.41 13.29 -13.41
CA PHE A 181 0.87 13.99 -13.52
C PHE A 181 0.90 15.27 -12.67
N LEU A 182 -0.12 16.12 -12.77
CA LEU A 182 -0.20 17.38 -12.00
C LEU A 182 -0.27 17.13 -10.50
N VAL A 183 -1.04 16.14 -10.07
CA VAL A 183 -1.11 15.74 -8.65
C VAL A 183 0.23 15.18 -8.16
N ALA A 184 0.93 14.39 -8.98
CA ALA A 184 2.27 13.89 -8.65
C ALA A 184 3.28 15.05 -8.53
N LEU A 185 3.22 16.04 -9.42
CA LEU A 185 4.04 17.26 -9.33
C LEU A 185 3.73 18.07 -8.06
N LEU A 186 2.46 18.19 -7.68
CA LEU A 186 2.10 18.83 -6.40
C LEU A 186 2.76 18.11 -5.22
N GLY A 187 2.72 16.78 -5.21
CA GLY A 187 3.40 15.97 -4.20
C GLY A 187 4.92 16.20 -4.17
N LEU A 188 5.56 16.32 -5.33
CA LEU A 188 6.98 16.66 -5.46
C LEU A 188 7.28 18.04 -4.83
N VAL A 189 6.49 19.07 -5.17
CA VAL A 189 6.66 20.44 -4.63
C VAL A 189 6.49 20.46 -3.10
N VAL A 190 5.52 19.73 -2.57
CA VAL A 190 5.33 19.60 -1.12
C VAL A 190 6.54 18.93 -0.46
N ASN A 191 7.07 17.85 -1.06
CA ASN A 191 8.27 17.16 -0.57
C ASN A 191 9.51 18.04 -0.58
N MET A 192 9.67 18.94 -1.56
CA MET A 192 10.78 19.91 -1.59
C MET A 192 10.83 20.81 -0.34
N ARG A 193 9.67 21.09 0.26
CA ARG A 193 9.54 21.93 1.44
C ARG A 193 9.73 21.21 2.78
N ILE A 194 9.89 19.89 2.77
CA ILE A 194 10.16 19.10 3.99
C ILE A 194 11.61 19.31 4.40
N GLN A 195 11.82 19.68 5.64
CA GLN A 195 13.15 19.76 6.25
C GLN A 195 13.44 18.43 6.97
N ILE A 196 14.40 17.68 6.47
CA ILE A 196 14.80 16.41 7.04
C ILE A 196 16.00 16.66 7.96
N PRO A 197 15.97 16.19 9.22
CA PRO A 197 17.13 16.25 10.09
C PRO A 197 18.35 15.59 9.42
N GLN A 198 19.48 16.27 9.42
CA GLN A 198 20.72 15.67 8.90
C GLN A 198 21.15 14.57 9.89
N LYS A 199 20.99 13.33 9.47
CA LYS A 199 21.62 12.19 10.17
C LYS A 199 23.00 11.94 9.54
N GLU A 200 24.00 11.72 10.37
CA GLU A 200 25.28 11.21 9.89
C GLU A 200 25.05 9.91 9.13
N ILE A 201 25.54 9.86 7.91
CA ILE A 201 25.52 8.65 7.09
C ILE A 201 26.49 7.68 7.74
N VAL A 202 25.98 6.78 8.58
CA VAL A 202 26.80 5.69 9.13
C VAL A 202 27.14 4.76 7.97
N LYS A 203 28.36 4.87 7.48
CA LYS A 203 28.90 3.93 6.48
C LYS A 203 28.93 2.54 7.10
N ASN A 204 27.89 1.78 6.86
CA ASN A 204 27.76 0.43 7.38
C ASN A 204 28.80 -0.46 6.68
N LYS A 205 29.89 -0.81 7.40
CA LYS A 205 30.98 -1.64 6.90
C LYS A 205 30.66 -3.15 6.91
N GLN A 206 29.41 -3.52 7.14
CA GLN A 206 29.03 -4.93 7.16
C GLN A 206 29.03 -5.53 5.74
N PRO A 207 29.44 -6.80 5.57
CA PRO A 207 29.43 -7.46 4.28
C PRO A 207 28.02 -7.52 3.70
N ILE A 208 27.92 -7.54 2.37
CA ILE A 208 26.65 -7.66 1.66
C ILE A 208 26.09 -9.07 1.95
N SER A 209 24.98 -9.13 2.70
CA SER A 209 24.25 -10.37 3.00
C SER A 209 22.79 -10.25 2.56
N LEU A 210 22.08 -11.36 2.39
CA LEU A 210 20.66 -11.37 2.07
C LEU A 210 19.82 -10.62 3.13
N ASP A 211 20.19 -10.72 4.40
CA ASP A 211 19.54 -10.00 5.50
C ASP A 211 19.60 -8.48 5.36
N ARG A 212 20.52 -7.95 4.56
CA ARG A 212 20.61 -6.52 4.26
C ARG A 212 19.49 -6.04 3.33
N PHE A 213 18.95 -6.95 2.53
CA PHE A 213 17.89 -6.65 1.54
C PHE A 213 16.53 -7.21 1.94
N PHE A 214 16.51 -8.26 2.76
CA PHE A 214 15.33 -8.99 3.16
C PHE A 214 15.48 -9.52 4.59
N LEU A 215 14.54 -9.16 5.48
CA LEU A 215 14.56 -9.61 6.88
C LEU A 215 14.11 -11.07 6.97
N THR A 216 15.04 -12.02 6.83
CA THR A 216 14.73 -13.46 6.83
C THR A 216 14.08 -13.91 8.14
N ARG A 217 14.40 -13.27 9.27
CA ARG A 217 13.77 -13.54 10.58
C ARG A 217 12.26 -13.26 10.60
N GLY A 218 11.74 -12.43 9.67
CA GLY A 218 10.33 -12.08 9.54
C GLY A 218 9.57 -12.86 8.45
N TRP A 219 10.17 -13.90 7.83
CA TRP A 219 9.65 -14.56 6.65
C TRP A 219 8.19 -15.03 6.75
N LEU A 220 7.78 -15.57 7.92
CA LEU A 220 6.43 -16.10 8.11
C LEU A 220 5.39 -14.96 8.26
N ILE A 221 5.79 -13.83 8.86
CA ILE A 221 4.99 -12.60 8.89
C ILE A 221 4.79 -12.10 7.47
N GLY A 222 5.88 -12.10 6.67
CA GLY A 222 5.85 -11.73 5.25
C GLY A 222 4.94 -12.63 4.43
N LEU A 223 4.98 -13.96 4.64
CA LEU A 223 4.11 -14.91 3.93
C LEU A 223 2.62 -14.65 4.19
N ASN A 224 2.23 -14.31 5.41
CA ASN A 224 0.87 -13.85 5.68
C ASN A 224 0.51 -12.60 4.87
N VAL A 225 1.43 -11.65 4.79
CA VAL A 225 1.21 -10.40 4.04
C VAL A 225 1.09 -10.67 2.53
N VAL A 226 1.78 -11.67 1.98
CA VAL A 226 1.56 -12.15 0.58
C VAL A 226 0.11 -12.59 0.37
N CYS A 227 -0.46 -13.39 1.28
CA CYS A 227 -1.86 -13.83 1.17
C CYS A 227 -2.84 -12.64 1.14
N PHE A 228 -2.63 -11.66 2.00
CA PHE A 228 -3.48 -10.47 2.08
C PHE A 228 -3.27 -9.52 0.90
N GLY A 229 -2.02 -9.37 0.45
CA GLY A 229 -1.68 -8.63 -0.77
C GLY A 229 -2.35 -9.21 -2.01
N PHE A 230 -2.40 -10.54 -2.13
CA PHE A 230 -3.12 -11.24 -3.20
C PHE A 230 -4.60 -10.81 -3.26
N CYS A 231 -5.28 -10.84 -2.12
CA CYS A 231 -6.68 -10.44 -2.03
C CYS A 231 -6.89 -8.98 -2.44
N TRP A 232 -6.03 -8.10 -1.97
CA TRP A 232 -6.08 -6.68 -2.30
C TRP A 232 -5.80 -6.41 -3.79
N GLY A 233 -4.79 -7.07 -4.36
CA GLY A 233 -4.42 -6.94 -5.77
C GLY A 233 -5.57 -7.30 -6.70
N LEU A 234 -6.23 -8.44 -6.45
CA LEU A 234 -7.37 -8.88 -7.21
C LEU A 234 -8.56 -7.93 -7.03
N MET A 235 -8.91 -7.59 -5.78
CA MET A 235 -10.02 -6.72 -5.45
C MET A 235 -9.87 -5.33 -6.09
N SER A 236 -8.73 -4.68 -5.91
CA SER A 236 -8.53 -3.29 -6.36
C SER A 236 -8.56 -3.13 -7.88
N ASN A 237 -8.20 -4.17 -8.62
CA ASN A 237 -8.13 -4.11 -10.08
C ASN A 237 -9.40 -4.61 -10.78
N TYR A 238 -10.06 -5.63 -10.25
CA TYR A 238 -11.16 -6.29 -10.96
C TYR A 238 -12.56 -6.04 -10.37
N LEU A 239 -12.65 -5.33 -9.25
CA LEU A 239 -13.91 -5.01 -8.57
C LEU A 239 -14.91 -4.29 -9.50
N ALA A 240 -14.42 -3.30 -10.28
CA ALA A 240 -15.27 -2.52 -11.18
C ALA A 240 -15.94 -3.39 -12.24
N ILE A 241 -15.17 -4.28 -12.85
CA ILE A 241 -15.65 -5.18 -13.91
C ILE A 241 -16.63 -6.19 -13.31
N TYR A 242 -16.27 -6.81 -12.19
CA TYR A 242 -17.15 -7.77 -11.50
C TYR A 242 -18.48 -7.13 -11.07
N GLY A 243 -18.43 -5.92 -10.49
CA GLY A 243 -19.63 -5.18 -10.10
C GLY A 243 -20.53 -4.87 -11.29
N LYS A 244 -19.97 -4.51 -12.44
CA LYS A 244 -20.71 -4.28 -13.68
C LYS A 244 -21.35 -5.59 -14.19
N GLU A 245 -20.57 -6.66 -14.31
CA GLU A 245 -21.03 -7.94 -14.88
C GLU A 245 -22.07 -8.68 -14.00
N ARG A 246 -21.87 -8.68 -12.68
CA ARG A 246 -22.69 -9.50 -11.76
C ARG A 246 -23.80 -8.73 -11.06
N LEU A 247 -23.62 -7.46 -10.82
CA LEU A 247 -24.55 -6.64 -10.04
C LEU A 247 -25.16 -5.48 -10.86
N GLY A 248 -24.76 -5.31 -12.12
CA GLY A 248 -25.24 -4.22 -12.99
C GLY A 248 -24.80 -2.82 -12.51
N ILE A 249 -23.72 -2.72 -11.74
CA ILE A 249 -23.23 -1.45 -11.18
C ILE A 249 -22.54 -0.66 -12.29
N THR A 250 -23.21 0.38 -12.81
CA THR A 250 -22.67 1.28 -13.85
C THR A 250 -22.00 2.53 -13.28
N GLY A 251 -22.28 2.89 -12.01
CA GLY A 251 -21.74 4.08 -11.34
C GLY A 251 -20.30 3.93 -10.79
N GLY A 252 -19.59 2.85 -11.14
CA GLY A 252 -18.23 2.61 -10.71
C GLY A 252 -18.10 2.10 -9.27
N THR A 253 -16.87 2.00 -8.78
CA THR A 253 -16.52 1.42 -7.47
C THR A 253 -16.43 2.43 -6.33
N GLY A 254 -16.77 3.69 -6.59
CA GLY A 254 -16.55 4.79 -5.64
C GLY A 254 -17.22 4.59 -4.28
N ALA A 255 -18.49 4.22 -4.27
CA ALA A 255 -19.23 3.96 -3.04
C ALA A 255 -18.65 2.77 -2.24
N TYR A 256 -18.16 1.75 -2.95
CA TYR A 256 -17.49 0.60 -2.34
C TYR A 256 -16.22 1.04 -1.58
N PHE A 257 -15.32 1.76 -2.26
CA PHE A 257 -14.08 2.24 -1.64
C PHE A 257 -14.33 3.30 -0.57
N ALA A 258 -15.39 4.10 -0.68
CA ALA A 258 -15.80 5.03 0.37
C ALA A 258 -16.20 4.28 1.65
N LEU A 259 -17.07 3.26 1.56
CA LEU A 259 -17.46 2.44 2.71
C LEU A 259 -16.27 1.65 3.29
N LEU A 260 -15.40 1.11 2.43
CA LEU A 260 -14.16 0.46 2.84
C LEU A 260 -13.29 1.42 3.67
N SER A 261 -13.21 2.68 3.26
CA SER A 261 -12.44 3.69 3.98
C SER A 261 -13.07 4.12 5.29
N VAL A 262 -14.40 4.14 5.39
CA VAL A 262 -15.09 4.32 6.67
C VAL A 262 -14.68 3.20 7.63
N GLY A 263 -14.68 1.95 7.19
CA GLY A 263 -14.20 0.82 7.98
C GLY A 263 -12.74 0.99 8.42
N LEU A 264 -11.85 1.38 7.49
CA LEU A 264 -10.43 1.68 7.78
C LEU A 264 -10.28 2.77 8.86
N ILE A 265 -11.04 3.84 8.80
CA ILE A 265 -10.98 4.95 9.78
C ILE A 265 -11.48 4.47 11.14
N LEU A 266 -12.61 3.79 11.19
CA LEU A 266 -13.18 3.27 12.44
C LEU A 266 -12.24 2.27 13.12
N SER A 267 -11.57 1.42 12.36
CA SER A 267 -10.58 0.50 12.91
C SER A 267 -9.44 1.22 13.64
N ARG A 268 -9.06 2.43 13.19
CA ARG A 268 -8.04 3.24 13.86
C ARG A 268 -8.50 3.76 15.21
N LEU A 269 -9.78 4.13 15.31
CA LEU A 269 -10.36 4.58 16.58
C LEU A 269 -10.42 3.42 17.59
N GLN A 270 -10.77 2.23 17.15
CA GLN A 270 -10.86 1.04 17.98
C GLN A 270 -9.48 0.45 18.33
N GLY A 271 -8.63 0.25 17.33
CA GLY A 271 -7.36 -0.48 17.45
C GLY A 271 -6.20 0.33 18.00
N SER A 272 -6.27 1.66 18.03
CA SER A 272 -5.15 2.53 18.42
C SER A 272 -4.66 2.27 19.84
N LYS A 273 -5.57 2.02 20.79
CA LYS A 273 -5.20 1.67 22.18
C LYS A 273 -4.49 0.32 22.23
N SER A 274 -5.00 -0.69 21.54
CA SER A 274 -4.42 -2.03 21.47
C SER A 274 -3.01 -2.02 20.88
N LEU A 275 -2.78 -1.18 19.85
CA LEU A 275 -1.46 -1.00 19.23
C LEU A 275 -0.48 -0.29 20.18
N ARG A 276 -0.90 0.75 20.89
CA ARG A 276 -0.09 1.43 21.91
C ARG A 276 0.29 0.50 23.07
N ASP A 277 -0.64 -0.34 23.52
CA ASP A 277 -0.42 -1.31 24.59
C ASP A 277 0.42 -2.52 24.12
N GLY A 278 0.93 -2.54 22.89
CA GLY A 278 1.75 -3.61 22.32
C GLY A 278 1.00 -4.93 22.06
N ARG A 279 -0.35 -4.92 22.08
CA ARG A 279 -1.18 -6.11 21.82
C ARG A 279 -1.33 -6.38 20.34
N LEU A 280 -0.21 -6.46 19.61
CA LEU A 280 -0.15 -6.57 18.15
C LEU A 280 -0.87 -7.80 17.62
N THR A 281 -0.68 -8.97 18.28
CA THR A 281 -1.30 -10.23 17.84
C THR A 281 -2.82 -10.24 18.03
N HIS A 282 -3.35 -9.51 19.00
CA HIS A 282 -4.80 -9.33 19.19
C HIS A 282 -5.38 -8.51 18.05
N ASN A 283 -4.77 -7.37 17.77
CA ASN A 283 -5.19 -6.49 16.69
C ASN A 283 -5.10 -7.19 15.30
N ALA A 284 -4.03 -7.98 15.08
CA ALA A 284 -3.91 -8.79 13.88
C ALA A 284 -5.04 -9.84 13.78
N ALA A 285 -5.37 -10.52 14.90
CA ALA A 285 -6.43 -11.54 14.95
C ALA A 285 -7.80 -10.95 14.58
N GLU A 286 -8.17 -9.82 15.18
CA GLU A 286 -9.40 -9.10 14.83
C GLU A 286 -9.42 -8.74 13.35
N GLY A 287 -8.31 -8.20 12.83
CA GLY A 287 -8.18 -7.79 11.45
C GLY A 287 -8.35 -8.93 10.46
N VAL A 288 -7.66 -10.07 10.66
CA VAL A 288 -7.73 -11.21 9.73
C VAL A 288 -9.10 -11.88 9.74
N ILE A 289 -9.79 -11.95 10.90
CA ILE A 289 -11.14 -12.51 11.01
C ILE A 289 -12.15 -11.62 10.28
N LEU A 290 -12.14 -10.31 10.56
CA LEU A 290 -13.08 -9.36 9.93
C LEU A 290 -12.88 -9.32 8.42
N SER A 291 -11.63 -9.29 7.94
CA SER A 291 -11.32 -9.37 6.51
C SER A 291 -11.83 -10.67 5.89
N SER A 292 -11.64 -11.83 6.56
CA SER A 292 -12.13 -13.10 6.05
C SER A 292 -13.64 -13.13 5.91
N ILE A 293 -14.36 -12.62 6.89
CA ILE A 293 -15.82 -12.49 6.83
C ILE A 293 -16.22 -11.58 5.66
N GLY A 294 -15.55 -10.44 5.52
CA GLY A 294 -15.83 -9.46 4.46
C GLY A 294 -15.59 -10.02 3.06
N TYR A 295 -14.43 -10.65 2.79
CA TYR A 295 -14.12 -11.24 1.49
C TYR A 295 -15.03 -12.43 1.14
N THR A 296 -15.40 -13.25 2.15
CA THR A 296 -16.34 -14.36 1.95
C THR A 296 -17.75 -13.83 1.67
N LEU A 297 -18.23 -12.86 2.42
CA LEU A 297 -19.54 -12.23 2.21
C LEU A 297 -19.65 -11.62 0.81
N PHE A 298 -18.58 -10.96 0.33
CA PHE A 298 -18.52 -10.36 -1.00
C PHE A 298 -18.88 -11.33 -2.11
N ILE A 299 -18.35 -12.54 -2.06
CA ILE A 299 -18.54 -13.51 -3.15
C ILE A 299 -19.68 -14.49 -2.90
N ALA A 300 -19.95 -14.86 -1.64
CA ALA A 300 -20.99 -15.81 -1.31
C ALA A 300 -22.42 -15.26 -1.48
N SER A 301 -22.59 -13.94 -1.37
CA SER A 301 -23.89 -13.28 -1.52
C SER A 301 -23.82 -12.15 -2.55
N PRO A 302 -24.05 -12.43 -3.85
CA PRO A 302 -23.96 -11.44 -4.92
C PRO A 302 -25.21 -10.51 -4.92
N THR A 303 -25.40 -9.79 -3.82
CA THR A 303 -26.48 -8.81 -3.64
C THR A 303 -25.89 -7.45 -3.29
N MET A 304 -26.61 -6.37 -3.62
CA MET A 304 -26.16 -5.00 -3.32
C MET A 304 -25.89 -4.76 -1.82
N PRO A 305 -26.74 -5.20 -0.88
CA PRO A 305 -26.46 -5.05 0.54
C PRO A 305 -25.18 -5.79 0.98
N ALA A 306 -24.96 -7.03 0.51
CA ALA A 306 -23.77 -7.80 0.84
C ALA A 306 -22.50 -7.20 0.22
N TYR A 307 -22.59 -6.67 -1.01
CA TYR A 307 -21.52 -5.96 -1.68
C TYR A 307 -21.03 -4.78 -0.83
N TYR A 308 -21.92 -3.90 -0.40
CA TYR A 308 -21.54 -2.74 0.41
C TYR A 308 -21.15 -3.10 1.86
N ALA A 309 -21.83 -4.06 2.48
CA ALA A 309 -21.46 -4.54 3.81
C ALA A 309 -20.06 -5.18 3.82
N SER A 310 -19.71 -5.92 2.76
CA SER A 310 -18.37 -6.50 2.61
C SER A 310 -17.30 -5.44 2.53
N ALA A 311 -17.53 -4.33 1.83
CA ALA A 311 -16.59 -3.21 1.75
C ALA A 311 -16.24 -2.67 3.15
N PHE A 312 -17.26 -2.42 3.97
CA PHE A 312 -17.08 -1.95 5.33
C PHE A 312 -16.29 -2.95 6.19
N LEU A 313 -16.64 -4.24 6.13
CA LEU A 313 -15.97 -5.30 6.90
C LEU A 313 -14.50 -5.48 6.46
N ILE A 314 -14.23 -5.48 5.15
CA ILE A 314 -12.87 -5.56 4.60
C ILE A 314 -12.07 -4.33 5.05
N GLY A 315 -12.66 -3.13 5.00
CA GLY A 315 -12.02 -1.92 5.46
C GLY A 315 -11.67 -1.97 6.94
N LEU A 316 -12.63 -2.36 7.78
CA LEU A 316 -12.44 -2.51 9.23
C LEU A 316 -11.32 -3.53 9.52
N GLY A 317 -11.35 -4.69 8.88
CA GLY A 317 -10.36 -5.74 9.03
C GLY A 317 -8.97 -5.32 8.57
N ASN A 318 -8.83 -4.77 7.37
CA ASN A 318 -7.54 -4.29 6.83
C ASN A 318 -6.95 -3.16 7.68
N GLY A 319 -7.81 -2.31 8.25
CA GLY A 319 -7.39 -1.25 9.13
C GLY A 319 -6.78 -1.74 10.45
N HIS A 320 -7.25 -2.84 11.02
CA HIS A 320 -6.61 -3.51 12.16
C HIS A 320 -5.36 -4.29 11.75
N MET A 321 -5.47 -5.04 10.65
CA MET A 321 -4.45 -5.99 10.20
C MET A 321 -3.15 -5.29 9.80
N TRP A 322 -3.20 -4.32 8.90
CA TRP A 322 -2.01 -3.72 8.30
C TRP A 322 -1.01 -3.14 9.32
N PRO A 323 -1.42 -2.25 10.28
CA PRO A 323 -0.47 -1.72 11.25
C PRO A 323 0.02 -2.80 12.21
N ALA A 324 -0.79 -3.82 12.52
CA ALA A 324 -0.36 -4.90 13.37
C ALA A 324 0.78 -5.70 12.73
N PHE A 325 0.64 -6.12 11.46
CA PHE A 325 1.69 -6.83 10.74
C PHE A 325 2.93 -5.96 10.49
N MET A 326 2.77 -4.67 10.20
CA MET A 326 3.88 -3.73 10.09
C MET A 326 4.68 -3.65 11.41
N ASN A 327 4.00 -3.49 12.53
CA ASN A 327 4.67 -3.45 13.83
C ASN A 327 5.25 -4.81 14.25
N MET A 328 4.61 -5.92 13.85
CA MET A 328 5.15 -7.27 14.12
C MET A 328 6.48 -7.49 13.39
N ILE A 329 6.62 -7.09 12.13
CA ILE A 329 7.89 -7.27 11.41
C ILE A 329 8.98 -6.35 11.95
N ILE A 330 8.63 -5.13 12.33
CA ILE A 330 9.55 -4.21 13.02
C ILE A 330 9.96 -4.77 14.38
N GLY A 331 9.03 -5.40 15.10
CA GLY A 331 9.28 -6.00 16.43
C GLY A 331 10.21 -7.22 16.44
N VAL A 332 10.48 -7.84 15.27
CA VAL A 332 11.48 -8.90 15.12
C VAL A 332 12.80 -8.41 14.50
N ALA A 333 12.89 -7.12 14.16
CA ALA A 333 14.06 -6.48 13.58
C ALA A 333 14.88 -5.76 14.66
N HIS A 334 16.21 -5.77 14.53
CA HIS A 334 17.05 -4.88 15.33
C HIS A 334 16.85 -3.42 14.91
N HIS A 335 17.21 -2.49 15.80
CA HIS A 335 17.03 -1.06 15.56
C HIS A 335 17.69 -0.55 14.25
N TYR A 336 18.82 -1.14 13.87
CA TYR A 336 19.54 -0.81 12.63
C TYR A 336 18.98 -1.52 11.38
N GLU A 337 18.00 -2.44 11.53
CA GLU A 337 17.37 -3.20 10.44
C GLU A 337 15.93 -2.73 10.13
N GLN A 338 15.47 -1.63 10.73
CA GLN A 338 14.09 -1.18 10.58
C GLN A 338 13.73 -0.82 9.11
N GLY A 339 14.68 -0.29 8.35
CA GLY A 339 14.53 -0.05 6.93
C GLY A 339 14.35 -1.35 6.15
N THR A 340 15.18 -2.36 6.43
CA THR A 340 15.07 -3.70 5.84
C THR A 340 13.75 -4.38 6.21
N ALA A 341 13.29 -4.26 7.46
CA ALA A 341 12.00 -4.79 7.90
C ALA A 341 10.84 -4.14 7.11
N THR A 342 10.85 -2.82 6.99
CA THR A 342 9.85 -2.07 6.23
C THR A 342 9.88 -2.44 4.76
N SER A 343 11.06 -2.52 4.15
CA SER A 343 11.23 -2.95 2.77
C SER A 343 10.71 -4.37 2.56
N THR A 344 11.02 -5.29 3.47
CA THR A 344 10.57 -6.69 3.40
C THR A 344 9.06 -6.81 3.39
N ILE A 345 8.36 -6.16 4.32
CA ILE A 345 6.89 -6.27 4.39
C ILE A 345 6.21 -5.65 3.17
N LEU A 346 6.73 -4.53 2.66
CA LEU A 346 6.23 -3.89 1.44
C LEU A 346 6.49 -4.76 0.21
N THR A 347 7.66 -5.39 0.13
CA THR A 347 8.01 -6.34 -0.93
C THR A 347 7.06 -7.54 -0.93
N MET A 348 6.77 -8.11 0.24
CA MET A 348 5.83 -9.23 0.38
C MET A 348 4.40 -8.84 0.04
N TRP A 349 3.99 -7.63 0.39
CA TRP A 349 2.70 -7.08 -0.01
C TRP A 349 2.59 -6.95 -1.53
N ASP A 350 3.58 -6.38 -2.20
CA ASP A 350 3.58 -6.22 -3.65
C ASP A 350 3.67 -7.55 -4.39
N LEU A 351 4.45 -8.51 -3.86
CA LEU A 351 4.48 -9.86 -4.39
C LEU A 351 3.09 -10.49 -4.38
N GLY A 352 2.40 -10.38 -3.25
CA GLY A 352 1.02 -10.83 -3.12
C GLY A 352 0.10 -10.14 -4.11
N GLN A 353 0.15 -8.81 -4.19
CA GLN A 353 -0.66 -8.03 -5.14
C GLN A 353 -0.42 -8.45 -6.58
N GLY A 354 0.84 -8.58 -6.99
CA GLY A 354 1.20 -8.99 -8.35
C GLY A 354 0.63 -10.35 -8.71
N ILE A 355 0.83 -11.34 -7.82
CA ILE A 355 0.27 -12.68 -8.01
C ILE A 355 -1.26 -12.62 -8.09
N GLY A 356 -1.92 -11.84 -7.23
CA GLY A 356 -3.37 -11.67 -7.23
C GLY A 356 -3.91 -11.03 -8.51
N ILE A 357 -3.22 -10.01 -9.04
CA ILE A 357 -3.57 -9.37 -10.32
C ILE A 357 -3.40 -10.35 -11.47
N LEU A 358 -2.26 -11.02 -11.55
CA LEU A 358 -1.95 -11.97 -12.63
C LEU A 358 -2.93 -13.13 -12.64
N LEU A 359 -3.03 -13.86 -11.51
CA LEU A 359 -3.93 -15.02 -11.41
C LEU A 359 -5.40 -14.58 -11.51
N GLY A 360 -5.76 -13.40 -11.00
CA GLY A 360 -7.09 -12.85 -11.17
C GLY A 360 -7.49 -12.68 -12.64
N GLY A 361 -6.58 -12.17 -13.49
CA GLY A 361 -6.79 -12.07 -14.93
C GLY A 361 -6.92 -13.44 -15.61
N VAL A 362 -6.00 -14.37 -15.30
CA VAL A 362 -6.00 -15.74 -15.86
C VAL A 362 -7.25 -16.51 -15.44
N PHE A 363 -7.63 -16.50 -14.16
CA PHE A 363 -8.86 -17.15 -13.69
C PHE A 363 -10.10 -16.51 -14.31
N ALA A 364 -10.10 -15.19 -14.47
CA ALA A 364 -11.24 -14.49 -15.07
C ALA A 364 -11.42 -14.83 -16.55
N GLU A 365 -10.33 -15.04 -17.30
CA GLU A 365 -10.38 -15.45 -18.71
C GLU A 365 -10.97 -16.84 -18.89
N HIS A 366 -10.49 -17.84 -18.11
CA HIS A 366 -10.86 -19.23 -18.28
C HIS A 366 -12.14 -19.64 -17.53
N PHE A 367 -12.41 -19.05 -16.36
CA PHE A 367 -13.49 -19.47 -15.45
C PHE A 367 -14.43 -18.34 -15.03
N GLY A 368 -14.21 -17.12 -15.54
CA GLY A 368 -14.97 -15.92 -15.18
C GLY A 368 -14.52 -15.28 -13.85
N TYR A 369 -14.91 -14.02 -13.65
CA TYR A 369 -14.50 -13.25 -12.46
C TYR A 369 -14.99 -13.84 -11.13
N ALA A 370 -16.16 -14.50 -11.10
CA ALA A 370 -16.65 -15.14 -9.88
C ALA A 370 -15.66 -16.18 -9.32
N SER A 371 -15.04 -16.99 -10.18
CA SER A 371 -14.04 -17.98 -9.77
C SER A 371 -12.78 -17.33 -9.23
N ALA A 372 -12.33 -16.23 -9.84
CA ALA A 372 -11.19 -15.45 -9.34
C ALA A 372 -11.49 -14.90 -7.94
N PHE A 373 -12.69 -14.38 -7.67
CA PHE A 373 -13.07 -13.88 -6.36
C PHE A 373 -13.30 -14.98 -5.32
N TRP A 374 -13.70 -16.20 -5.72
CA TRP A 374 -13.68 -17.36 -4.82
C TRP A 374 -12.27 -17.76 -4.44
N ALA A 375 -11.31 -17.73 -5.37
CA ALA A 375 -9.88 -17.97 -5.07
C ALA A 375 -9.34 -16.90 -4.10
N MET A 376 -9.77 -15.64 -4.24
CA MET A 376 -9.45 -14.56 -3.31
C MET A 376 -9.96 -14.86 -1.88
N ALA A 377 -11.23 -15.27 -1.72
CA ALA A 377 -11.80 -15.60 -0.42
C ALA A 377 -11.08 -16.81 0.21
N ALA A 378 -10.77 -17.82 -0.58
CA ALA A 378 -9.99 -18.98 -0.13
C ALA A 378 -8.57 -18.59 0.34
N MET A 379 -7.88 -17.71 -0.39
CA MET A 379 -6.56 -17.21 -0.01
C MET A 379 -6.61 -16.39 1.28
N GLN A 380 -7.64 -15.58 1.48
CA GLN A 380 -7.84 -14.83 2.72
C GLN A 380 -8.05 -15.76 3.92
N ILE A 381 -8.89 -16.80 3.77
CA ILE A 381 -9.12 -17.81 4.81
C ILE A 381 -7.81 -18.57 5.10
N PHE A 382 -7.08 -18.97 4.08
CA PHE A 382 -5.76 -19.61 4.23
C PHE A 382 -4.80 -18.73 5.02
N GLY A 383 -4.67 -17.43 4.68
CA GLY A 383 -3.85 -16.48 5.42
C GLY A 383 -4.29 -16.33 6.88
N THR A 384 -5.59 -16.38 7.15
CA THR A 384 -6.13 -16.33 8.51
C THR A 384 -5.77 -17.60 9.31
N VAL A 385 -5.93 -18.78 8.73
CA VAL A 385 -5.52 -20.05 9.36
C VAL A 385 -4.02 -20.05 9.62
N LEU A 386 -3.21 -19.66 8.63
CA LEU A 386 -1.75 -19.54 8.76
C LEU A 386 -1.36 -18.62 9.93
N PHE A 387 -2.06 -17.50 10.09
CA PHE A 387 -1.82 -16.58 11.21
C PHE A 387 -2.03 -17.27 12.56
N PHE A 388 -3.14 -17.94 12.77
CA PHE A 388 -3.46 -18.58 14.06
C PHE A 388 -2.58 -19.79 14.35
N VAL A 389 -2.34 -20.62 13.34
CA VAL A 389 -1.58 -21.88 13.53
C VAL A 389 -0.09 -21.64 13.67
N ALA A 390 0.48 -20.71 12.90
CA ALA A 390 1.93 -20.56 12.82
C ALA A 390 2.42 -19.15 13.18
N THR A 391 1.92 -18.10 12.51
CA THR A 391 2.55 -16.77 12.56
C THR A 391 2.45 -16.11 13.93
N LYS A 392 1.32 -16.26 14.63
CA LYS A 392 1.14 -15.73 15.98
C LYS A 392 2.20 -16.29 16.95
N GLY A 393 2.36 -17.62 16.97
CA GLY A 393 3.35 -18.31 17.82
C GLY A 393 4.79 -17.97 17.43
N PHE A 394 5.06 -17.90 16.13
CA PHE A 394 6.36 -17.52 15.60
C PHE A 394 6.78 -16.11 16.05
N PHE A 395 5.89 -15.11 15.92
CA PHE A 395 6.14 -13.74 16.37
C PHE A 395 6.40 -13.68 17.86
N LEU A 396 5.56 -14.29 18.70
CA LEU A 396 5.69 -14.24 20.15
C LEU A 396 7.02 -14.82 20.66
N ARG A 397 7.60 -15.80 19.95
CA ARG A 397 8.91 -16.38 20.30
C ARG A 397 10.09 -15.55 19.81
N ARG A 398 9.93 -14.73 18.77
CA ARG A 398 11.02 -14.00 18.11
C ARG A 398 11.00 -12.49 18.31
N ARG A 399 9.93 -11.96 18.93
CA ARG A 399 9.90 -10.53 19.23
C ARG A 399 11.09 -10.14 20.09
N LEU A 400 11.79 -9.12 19.68
CA LEU A 400 12.84 -8.51 20.46
C LEU A 400 12.16 -7.67 21.55
N VAL A 401 12.50 -7.90 22.81
CA VAL A 401 12.09 -7.00 23.88
C VAL A 401 12.87 -5.70 23.64
N GLN A 402 12.17 -4.64 23.26
CA GLN A 402 12.79 -3.32 23.16
C GLN A 402 13.19 -2.90 24.59
N GLN A 403 14.49 -2.99 24.88
CA GLN A 403 15.10 -2.34 26.03
C GLN A 403 15.22 -0.85 25.78
#